data_ab66ae5be1c57a826966938ae9e12c1b
#
_entry.id   ab66ae5be1c57a826966938ae9e12c1b
#
_cell.length_a   1.000
_cell.length_b   1.000
_cell.length_c   1.000
_cell.angle_alpha   90.00
_cell.angle_beta   90.00
_cell.angle_gamma   90.00
#
_symmetry.space_group_name_H-M   'P 1'
#
loop_
_entity.id
_entity.type
_entity.pdbx_description
1 polymer ?
#
loop_
_entity_poly.entity_id
_entity_poly.type
_entity_poly.pdbx_seq_one_letter_code
_entity_poly.pdbx_strand_id
1 'polypeptide(L)'
;QKGLDHGAWIPLRLLFPNADVPVVPLSLPWRGDATAAYRLGQSLTGLREKGILVIGSGSMTHNLRDYQMQRALPYVSQFANWFAERVAAKDIPALLDYRNQAPHAVHAHPSQEHLLPFFVALGAAGKAGETFSGQRFYSGIDDYAIAMDAYAFYQGEKP
;
A
#
# COMPACT_ATOMS: atom_id res chain seq x y z
N GLN A 1 -4.73 -23.90 14.45
CA GLN A 1 -4.37 -23.06 13.28
C GLN A 1 -4.85 -21.64 13.55
N LYS A 2 -3.97 -20.65 13.44
CA LYS A 2 -4.35 -19.25 13.51
C LYS A 2 -4.99 -18.88 12.15
N GLY A 3 -6.23 -18.39 12.15
CA GLY A 3 -6.90 -17.94 10.94
C GLY A 3 -6.23 -16.69 10.33
N LEU A 4 -6.64 -16.29 9.13
CA LEU A 4 -6.24 -15.04 8.51
C LEU A 4 -6.77 -13.87 9.35
N ASP A 5 -5.96 -12.83 9.52
CA ASP A 5 -6.44 -11.61 10.18
C ASP A 5 -7.40 -10.79 9.26
N HIS A 6 -8.04 -9.77 9.82
CA HIS A 6 -9.03 -8.97 9.10
C HIS A 6 -8.45 -8.22 7.90
N GLY A 7 -7.19 -7.78 7.96
CA GLY A 7 -6.51 -7.14 6.84
C GLY A 7 -6.36 -8.06 5.63
N ALA A 8 -6.34 -9.38 5.85
CA ALA A 8 -6.29 -10.36 4.77
C ALA A 8 -7.69 -10.84 4.36
N TRP A 9 -8.52 -11.35 5.29
CA TRP A 9 -9.76 -12.01 4.89
C TRP A 9 -10.84 -11.06 4.37
N ILE A 10 -10.89 -9.79 4.81
CA ILE A 10 -11.90 -8.83 4.34
C ILE A 10 -11.74 -8.57 2.83
N PRO A 11 -10.57 -8.09 2.31
CA PRO A 11 -10.42 -7.89 0.88
C PRO A 11 -10.52 -9.18 0.07
N LEU A 12 -10.00 -10.31 0.58
CA LEU A 12 -10.06 -11.58 -0.11
C LEU A 12 -11.48 -12.10 -0.27
N ARG A 13 -12.35 -11.91 0.72
CA ARG A 13 -13.77 -12.29 0.64
C ARG A 13 -14.51 -11.55 -0.50
N LEU A 14 -14.10 -10.31 -0.80
CA LEU A 14 -14.68 -9.52 -1.87
C LEU A 14 -14.08 -9.89 -3.23
N LEU A 15 -12.76 -10.12 -3.30
CA LEU A 15 -12.05 -10.45 -4.53
C LEU A 15 -12.31 -11.90 -4.97
N PHE A 16 -12.39 -12.83 -4.02
CA PHE A 16 -12.50 -14.27 -4.25
C PHE A 16 -13.61 -14.88 -3.36
N PRO A 17 -14.89 -14.56 -3.64
CA PRO A 17 -16.01 -14.96 -2.77
C PRO A 17 -16.17 -16.47 -2.64
N ASN A 18 -15.70 -17.24 -3.63
CA ASN A 18 -15.76 -18.71 -3.61
C ASN A 18 -14.63 -19.34 -2.80
N ALA A 19 -13.65 -18.55 -2.32
CA ALA A 19 -12.47 -19.03 -1.60
C ALA A 19 -11.71 -20.17 -2.31
N ASP A 20 -11.66 -20.14 -3.65
CA ASP A 20 -11.07 -21.13 -4.55
C ASP A 20 -9.61 -20.80 -4.94
N VAL A 21 -9.07 -19.69 -4.46
CA VAL A 21 -7.68 -19.27 -4.69
C VAL A 21 -6.84 -19.55 -3.45
N PRO A 22 -5.73 -20.30 -3.55
CA PRO A 22 -4.80 -20.48 -2.45
C PRO A 22 -4.18 -19.15 -1.99
N VAL A 23 -4.12 -18.92 -0.68
CA VAL A 23 -3.60 -17.69 -0.07
C VAL A 23 -2.47 -18.01 0.90
N VAL A 24 -1.37 -17.28 0.77
CA VAL A 24 -0.23 -17.35 1.68
C VAL A 24 -0.05 -15.98 2.34
N PRO A 25 -0.32 -15.83 3.63
CA PRO A 25 -0.06 -14.57 4.33
C PRO A 25 1.44 -14.36 4.53
N LEU A 26 1.92 -13.16 4.23
CA LEU A 26 3.30 -12.74 4.45
C LEU A 26 3.34 -11.70 5.57
N SER A 27 4.07 -11.98 6.64
CA SER A 27 4.24 -11.03 7.74
C SER A 27 5.28 -9.96 7.39
N LEU A 28 4.97 -8.71 7.75
CA LEU A 28 5.93 -7.61 7.65
C LEU A 28 6.96 -7.67 8.81
N PRO A 29 8.19 -7.20 8.60
CA PRO A 29 9.17 -7.04 9.66
C PRO A 29 8.63 -6.11 10.77
N TRP A 30 8.72 -6.52 12.02
CA TRP A 30 8.16 -5.79 13.18
C TRP A 30 8.64 -4.33 13.32
N ARG A 31 9.85 -4.01 12.85
CA ARG A 31 10.44 -2.66 12.88
C ARG A 31 10.93 -2.23 11.49
N GLY A 32 10.25 -2.67 10.45
CA GLY A 32 10.57 -2.28 9.08
C GLY A 32 10.16 -0.84 8.79
N ASP A 33 10.87 -0.24 7.86
CA ASP A 33 10.52 1.04 7.23
C ASP A 33 10.07 0.82 5.78
N ALA A 34 9.75 1.91 5.08
CA ALA A 34 9.37 1.87 3.66
C ALA A 34 10.43 1.18 2.78
N THR A 35 11.71 1.44 3.04
CA THR A 35 12.83 0.84 2.28
C THR A 35 12.91 -0.66 2.50
N ALA A 36 12.78 -1.13 3.75
CA ALA A 36 12.78 -2.56 4.06
C ALA A 36 11.57 -3.27 3.44
N ALA A 37 10.38 -2.67 3.50
CA ALA A 37 9.17 -3.21 2.88
C ALA A 37 9.29 -3.26 1.35
N TYR A 38 9.84 -2.23 0.73
CA TYR A 38 10.10 -2.19 -0.71
C TYR A 38 11.09 -3.27 -1.15
N ARG A 39 12.19 -3.46 -0.43
CA ARG A 39 13.16 -4.54 -0.69
C ARG A 39 12.55 -5.93 -0.54
N LEU A 40 11.68 -6.13 0.47
CA LEU A 40 10.90 -7.35 0.59
C LEU A 40 10.05 -7.57 -0.67
N GLY A 41 9.35 -6.54 -1.14
CA GLY A 41 8.60 -6.60 -2.39
C GLY A 41 9.47 -6.98 -3.58
N GLN A 42 10.66 -6.39 -3.72
CA GLN A 42 11.59 -6.71 -4.79
C GLN A 42 12.01 -8.19 -4.79
N SER A 43 12.11 -8.82 -3.62
CA SER A 43 12.39 -10.27 -3.54
C SER A 43 11.23 -11.15 -4.07
N LEU A 44 10.04 -10.58 -4.22
CA LEU A 44 8.84 -11.27 -4.68
C LEU A 44 8.55 -11.09 -6.19
N THR A 45 9.34 -10.30 -6.91
CA THR A 45 9.09 -9.97 -8.34
C THR A 45 8.91 -11.20 -9.24
N GLY A 46 9.68 -12.27 -9.01
CA GLY A 46 9.57 -13.52 -9.78
C GLY A 46 8.29 -14.33 -9.56
N LEU A 47 7.46 -13.96 -8.58
CA LEU A 47 6.20 -14.67 -8.32
C LEU A 47 5.15 -14.40 -9.41
N ARG A 48 5.17 -13.23 -10.01
CA ARG A 48 4.27 -12.86 -11.11
C ARG A 48 4.39 -13.83 -12.30
N GLU A 49 5.60 -14.22 -12.69
CA GLU A 49 5.86 -15.17 -13.77
C GLU A 49 5.27 -16.55 -13.48
N LYS A 50 4.97 -16.83 -12.21
CA LYS A 50 4.30 -18.05 -11.74
C LYS A 50 2.79 -17.88 -11.57
N GLY A 51 2.21 -16.77 -12.03
CA GLY A 51 0.79 -16.48 -11.89
C GLY A 51 0.36 -16.12 -10.47
N ILE A 52 1.29 -15.70 -9.60
CA ILE A 52 1.00 -15.33 -8.21
C ILE A 52 0.84 -13.81 -8.10
N LEU A 53 -0.31 -13.37 -7.61
CA LEU A 53 -0.60 -11.98 -7.31
C LEU A 53 -0.09 -11.62 -5.90
N VAL A 54 0.66 -10.52 -5.80
CA VAL A 54 1.07 -9.93 -4.51
C VAL A 54 0.08 -8.83 -4.14
N ILE A 55 -0.58 -8.96 -3.00
CA ILE A 55 -1.56 -7.99 -2.50
C ILE A 55 -1.01 -7.37 -1.21
N GLY A 56 -0.85 -6.05 -1.19
CA GLY A 56 -0.58 -5.27 0.02
C GLY A 56 -1.88 -4.70 0.57
N SER A 57 -2.35 -5.22 1.71
CA SER A 57 -3.55 -4.71 2.38
C SER A 57 -3.15 -3.80 3.55
N GLY A 58 -3.68 -2.59 3.55
CA GLY A 58 -3.39 -1.57 4.55
C GLY A 58 -4.29 -0.35 4.37
N SER A 59 -3.79 0.82 4.76
CA SER A 59 -4.54 2.07 4.64
C SER A 59 -3.59 3.20 4.24
N MET A 60 -4.05 4.13 3.41
CA MET A 60 -3.25 5.27 2.97
C MET A 60 -3.06 6.31 4.08
N THR A 61 -4.02 6.47 4.98
CA THR A 61 -3.87 7.21 6.24
C THR A 61 -4.43 6.38 7.40
N HIS A 62 -3.77 6.41 8.57
CA HIS A 62 -4.18 5.60 9.72
C HIS A 62 -3.88 6.30 11.05
N ASN A 63 -4.51 7.46 11.28
CA ASN A 63 -4.49 8.13 12.57
C ASN A 63 -5.83 7.97 13.28
N LEU A 64 -5.96 6.96 14.11
CA LEU A 64 -7.21 6.65 14.81
C LEU A 64 -7.66 7.72 15.81
N ARG A 65 -6.78 8.65 16.21
CA ARG A 65 -7.18 9.77 17.06
C ARG A 65 -8.09 10.74 16.31
N ASP A 66 -7.87 10.88 14.99
CA ASP A 66 -8.63 11.79 14.15
C ASP A 66 -10.00 11.19 13.74
N TYR A 67 -10.14 9.88 13.79
CA TYR A 67 -11.39 9.16 13.52
C TYR A 67 -12.55 9.66 14.38
N GLN A 68 -12.26 10.08 15.61
CA GLN A 68 -13.27 10.57 16.54
C GLN A 68 -13.74 12.01 16.23
N MET A 69 -13.03 12.74 15.37
CA MET A 69 -13.32 14.16 15.10
C MET A 69 -14.57 14.40 14.23
N GLN A 70 -15.07 13.39 13.54
CA GLN A 70 -16.27 13.41 12.68
C GLN A 70 -16.35 14.62 11.74
N ARG A 71 -15.22 15.05 11.21
CA ARG A 71 -15.10 16.17 10.27
C ARG A 71 -14.00 15.92 9.26
N ALA A 72 -14.18 16.43 8.04
CA ALA A 72 -13.15 16.36 7.00
C ALA A 72 -11.84 17.04 7.45
N LEU A 73 -10.75 16.34 7.29
CA LEU A 73 -9.41 16.79 7.65
C LEU A 73 -8.57 16.96 6.38
N PRO A 74 -8.22 18.20 6.00
CA PRO A 74 -7.54 18.45 4.71
C PRO A 74 -6.24 17.66 4.51
N TYR A 75 -5.50 17.36 5.58
CA TYR A 75 -4.26 16.62 5.50
C TYR A 75 -4.42 15.20 4.90
N VAL A 76 -5.60 14.59 5.08
CA VAL A 76 -5.87 13.23 4.59
C VAL A 76 -5.76 13.18 3.07
N SER A 77 -6.47 14.10 2.39
CA SER A 77 -6.38 14.21 0.94
C SER A 77 -5.03 14.73 0.46
N GLN A 78 -4.39 15.64 1.19
CA GLN A 78 -3.07 16.16 0.84
C GLN A 78 -2.02 15.04 0.85
N PHE A 79 -2.01 14.21 1.89
CA PHE A 79 -1.11 13.06 1.99
C PHE A 79 -1.38 12.03 0.88
N ALA A 80 -2.65 11.62 0.70
CA ALA A 80 -3.03 10.63 -0.31
C ALA A 80 -2.72 11.11 -1.75
N ASN A 81 -2.95 12.39 -2.06
CA ASN A 81 -2.65 12.94 -3.37
C ASN A 81 -1.15 13.04 -3.63
N TRP A 82 -0.35 13.38 -2.62
CA TRP A 82 1.11 13.35 -2.75
C TRP A 82 1.61 11.97 -3.17
N PHE A 83 1.10 10.90 -2.54
CA PHE A 83 1.44 9.52 -2.95
C PHE A 83 1.05 9.24 -4.39
N ALA A 84 -0.16 9.65 -4.81
CA ALA A 84 -0.61 9.45 -6.19
C ALA A 84 0.28 10.16 -7.21
N GLU A 85 0.68 11.40 -6.91
CA GLU A 85 1.60 12.17 -7.75
C GLU A 85 2.98 11.51 -7.85
N ARG A 86 3.54 11.03 -6.73
CA ARG A 86 4.85 10.34 -6.73
C ARG A 86 4.79 9.00 -7.47
N VAL A 87 3.70 8.25 -7.32
CA VAL A 87 3.47 7.02 -8.09
C VAL A 87 3.40 7.31 -9.60
N ALA A 88 2.62 8.30 -10.00
CA ALA A 88 2.50 8.71 -11.40
C ALA A 88 3.83 9.18 -11.99
N ALA A 89 4.63 9.90 -11.19
CA ALA A 89 5.98 10.34 -11.56
C ALA A 89 7.04 9.23 -11.50
N LYS A 90 6.70 8.04 -11.00
CA LYS A 90 7.64 6.92 -10.74
C LYS A 90 8.79 7.32 -9.81
N ASP A 91 8.54 8.26 -8.90
CA ASP A 91 9.53 8.83 -7.99
C ASP A 91 9.73 7.93 -6.76
N ILE A 92 10.39 6.78 -6.97
CA ILE A 92 10.67 5.81 -5.92
C ILE A 92 11.48 6.42 -4.77
N PRO A 93 12.54 7.21 -5.01
CA PRO A 93 13.29 7.83 -3.92
C PRO A 93 12.41 8.67 -2.99
N ALA A 94 11.53 9.52 -3.53
CA ALA A 94 10.62 10.32 -2.72
C ALA A 94 9.62 9.44 -1.96
N LEU A 95 9.04 8.42 -2.61
CA LEU A 95 8.13 7.47 -1.94
C LEU A 95 8.81 6.77 -0.77
N LEU A 96 10.05 6.30 -0.90
CA LEU A 96 10.78 5.64 0.18
C LEU A 96 11.13 6.60 1.33
N ASP A 97 11.32 7.87 1.02
CA ASP A 97 11.59 8.94 1.99
C ASP A 97 10.32 9.73 2.39
N TYR A 98 9.14 9.13 2.23
CA TYR A 98 7.86 9.80 2.45
C TYR A 98 7.72 10.46 3.82
N ARG A 99 8.38 9.89 4.85
CA ARG A 99 8.33 10.44 6.21
C ARG A 99 8.86 11.86 6.31
N ASN A 100 9.84 12.21 5.46
CA ASN A 100 10.45 13.54 5.40
C ASN A 100 9.80 14.43 4.34
N GLN A 101 9.29 13.85 3.25
CA GLN A 101 8.86 14.60 2.07
C GLN A 101 7.34 14.75 1.94
N ALA A 102 6.56 13.74 2.36
CA ALA A 102 5.12 13.83 2.24
C ALA A 102 4.50 14.80 3.27
N PRO A 103 3.51 15.60 2.87
CA PRO A 103 2.84 16.50 3.80
C PRO A 103 2.18 15.69 4.92
N HIS A 104 2.35 16.12 6.16
CA HIS A 104 1.73 15.52 7.34
C HIS A 104 2.05 14.03 7.59
N ALA A 105 3.14 13.49 7.05
CA ALA A 105 3.44 12.05 7.08
C ALA A 105 3.37 11.42 8.48
N VAL A 106 3.98 12.08 9.49
CA VAL A 106 3.99 11.59 10.88
C VAL A 106 2.60 11.67 11.50
N HIS A 107 1.80 12.66 11.12
CA HIS A 107 0.42 12.81 11.58
C HIS A 107 -0.51 11.77 10.92
N ALA A 108 -0.38 11.58 9.61
CA ALA A 108 -1.17 10.60 8.86
C ALA A 108 -0.87 9.14 9.30
N HIS A 109 0.38 8.88 9.66
CA HIS A 109 0.86 7.60 10.17
C HIS A 109 1.72 7.80 11.41
N PRO A 110 1.14 7.86 12.62
CA PRO A 110 1.91 7.85 13.87
C PRO A 110 2.80 6.60 13.97
N SER A 111 2.31 5.47 13.50
CA SER A 111 3.04 4.21 13.26
C SER A 111 2.88 3.79 11.80
N GLN A 112 3.87 3.08 11.23
CA GLN A 112 3.97 2.89 9.78
C GLN A 112 3.32 1.60 9.25
N GLU A 113 3.01 0.66 10.10
CA GLU A 113 2.64 -0.72 9.74
C GLU A 113 1.48 -0.82 8.75
N HIS A 114 0.51 0.11 8.81
CA HIS A 114 -0.64 0.13 7.90
C HIS A 114 -0.33 0.69 6.52
N LEU A 115 0.80 1.40 6.35
CA LEU A 115 1.25 1.88 5.04
C LEU A 115 2.32 0.97 4.41
N LEU A 116 3.07 0.22 5.21
CA LEU A 116 4.15 -0.64 4.70
C LEU A 116 3.71 -1.67 3.64
N PRO A 117 2.48 -2.25 3.67
CA PRO A 117 2.00 -3.13 2.61
C PRO A 117 2.01 -2.50 1.21
N PHE A 118 1.77 -1.19 1.11
CA PHE A 118 1.89 -0.44 -0.14
C PHE A 118 3.29 -0.58 -0.75
N PHE A 119 4.35 -0.44 0.06
CA PHE A 119 5.73 -0.54 -0.41
C PHE A 119 6.12 -1.97 -0.81
N VAL A 120 5.54 -2.99 -0.19
CA VAL A 120 5.72 -4.38 -0.63
C VAL A 120 5.11 -4.57 -2.02
N ALA A 121 3.89 -4.12 -2.24
CA ALA A 121 3.24 -4.21 -3.55
C ALA A 121 4.00 -3.41 -4.62
N LEU A 122 4.44 -2.19 -4.29
CA LEU A 122 5.27 -1.35 -5.17
C LEU A 122 6.59 -2.03 -5.53
N GLY A 123 7.28 -2.62 -4.55
CA GLY A 123 8.54 -3.34 -4.78
C GLY A 123 8.37 -4.60 -5.63
N ALA A 124 7.23 -5.28 -5.52
CA ALA A 124 6.92 -6.46 -6.31
C ALA A 124 6.58 -6.16 -7.78
N ALA A 125 6.38 -4.89 -8.14
CA ALA A 125 6.02 -4.48 -9.50
C ALA A 125 7.14 -4.68 -10.54
N GLY A 126 8.42 -4.60 -10.14
CA GLY A 126 9.55 -4.77 -11.05
C GLY A 126 10.88 -4.92 -10.32
N LYS A 127 11.87 -5.49 -10.99
CA LYS A 127 13.23 -5.58 -10.49
C LYS A 127 13.91 -4.21 -10.54
N ALA A 128 14.99 -4.05 -9.77
CA ALA A 128 15.80 -2.83 -9.85
C ALA A 128 16.26 -2.58 -11.29
N GLY A 129 16.00 -1.37 -11.80
CA GLY A 129 16.32 -0.99 -13.18
C GLY A 129 15.26 -1.33 -14.23
N GLU A 130 14.21 -2.08 -13.88
CA GLU A 130 13.07 -2.29 -14.77
C GLU A 130 12.07 -1.14 -14.63
N THR A 131 11.40 -0.83 -15.74
CA THR A 131 10.28 0.12 -15.73
C THR A 131 9.06 -0.52 -15.10
N PHE A 132 8.34 0.23 -14.30
CA PHE A 132 7.02 -0.15 -13.81
C PHE A 132 6.01 0.97 -14.13
N SER A 133 4.74 0.65 -14.14
CA SER A 133 3.67 1.64 -14.11
C SER A 133 2.81 1.42 -12.87
N GLY A 134 2.40 2.52 -12.26
CA GLY A 134 1.53 2.52 -11.09
C GLY A 134 0.32 3.39 -11.34
N GLN A 135 -0.85 2.94 -10.90
CA GLN A 135 -2.09 3.69 -11.03
C GLN A 135 -2.89 3.63 -9.73
N ARG A 136 -3.32 4.79 -9.24
CA ARG A 136 -4.40 4.86 -8.27
C ARG A 136 -5.73 4.67 -9.02
N PHE A 137 -6.41 3.56 -8.81
CA PHE A 137 -7.68 3.25 -9.47
C PHE A 137 -8.89 3.51 -8.56
N TYR A 138 -8.67 3.72 -7.28
CA TYR A 138 -9.70 4.14 -6.34
C TYR A 138 -9.12 5.18 -5.37
N SER A 139 -9.93 6.18 -5.03
CA SER A 139 -9.66 7.13 -3.95
C SER A 139 -10.96 7.39 -3.20
N GLY A 140 -10.93 7.22 -1.90
CA GLY A 140 -12.06 7.49 -1.03
C GLY A 140 -11.58 7.75 0.38
N ILE A 141 -12.34 8.53 1.14
CA ILE A 141 -12.07 8.80 2.54
C ILE A 141 -13.24 8.25 3.35
N ASP A 142 -12.90 7.30 4.23
CA ASP A 142 -13.83 6.70 5.17
C ASP A 142 -13.77 7.44 6.50
N ASP A 143 -14.93 7.67 7.12
CA ASP A 143 -15.08 8.36 8.40
C ASP A 143 -14.19 9.61 8.56
N TYR A 144 -14.09 10.41 7.48
CA TYR A 144 -13.35 11.68 7.40
C TYR A 144 -11.83 11.62 7.57
N ALA A 145 -11.25 10.53 8.05
CA ALA A 145 -9.84 10.46 8.47
C ALA A 145 -9.04 9.35 7.79
N ILE A 146 -9.69 8.36 7.21
CA ILE A 146 -9.04 7.17 6.65
C ILE A 146 -9.12 7.21 5.12
N ALA A 147 -8.00 7.51 4.46
CA ALA A 147 -7.90 7.40 3.02
C ALA A 147 -7.75 5.93 2.62
N MET A 148 -8.70 5.44 1.84
CA MET A 148 -8.83 4.05 1.40
C MET A 148 -8.40 3.89 -0.06
N ASP A 149 -7.32 4.55 -0.44
CA ASP A 149 -6.82 4.50 -1.82
C ASP A 149 -6.40 3.08 -2.22
N ALA A 150 -6.71 2.72 -3.45
CA ALA A 150 -6.24 1.47 -4.02
C ALA A 150 -5.36 1.72 -5.25
N TYR A 151 -4.25 0.99 -5.31
CA TYR A 151 -3.24 1.09 -6.36
C TYR A 151 -3.05 -0.25 -7.04
N ALA A 152 -2.80 -0.20 -8.35
CA ALA A 152 -2.30 -1.33 -9.11
C ALA A 152 -0.91 -0.97 -9.67
N PHE A 153 0.00 -1.93 -9.60
CA PHE A 153 1.36 -1.81 -10.13
C PHE A 153 1.61 -2.88 -11.18
N TYR A 154 2.16 -2.48 -12.31
CA TYR A 154 2.42 -3.32 -13.46
C TYR A 154 3.90 -3.28 -13.81
N GLN A 155 4.46 -4.38 -14.27
CA GLN A 155 5.78 -4.40 -14.90
C GLN A 155 5.67 -3.79 -16.31
N GLY A 156 6.57 -2.89 -16.65
CA GLY A 156 6.53 -2.17 -17.93
C GLY A 156 5.46 -1.10 -17.98
N GLU A 157 4.92 -0.86 -19.17
CA GLU A 157 3.81 0.04 -19.38
C GLU A 157 2.48 -0.63 -19.02
N LYS A 158 1.50 0.19 -18.68
CA LYS A 158 0.14 -0.30 -18.39
C LYS A 158 -0.43 -0.97 -19.63
N PRO A 159 -1.05 -2.16 -19.51
CA PRO A 159 -1.76 -2.81 -20.60
C PRO A 159 -2.98 -2.01 -21.08
#